data_85cfdba7fbe5da1ec97e3f582595797d
#
_entry.id   85cfdba7fbe5da1ec97e3f582595797d
#
_cell.length_a   1.000
_cell.length_b   1.000
_cell.length_c   1.000
_cell.angle_alpha   90.00
_cell.angle_beta   90.00
_cell.angle_gamma   90.00
#
_symmetry.space_group_name_H-M   'P 1'
#
loop_
_entity.id
_entity.type
_entity.pdbx_description
1 polymer ?
#
loop_
_entity_poly.entity_id
_entity_poly.type
_entity_poly.pdbx_seq_one_letter_code
_entity_poly.pdbx_strand_id
1 'polypeptide(L)'
;MLKKIIFLIMLLGMQLIFADINDIKELGKTMDDLSFEKAAVSGSKTAYKLGVASYTFNRPYKSGEKQLEVQYLNGKREGEAKFYYQNGTLIGKGNYKNDKKDGLWEFFTNNGGKIVEVNYKNGLFDGVVTEYFENGQADTVSNYVQGKKEGEEKQYYMSGKLQSVGTFVNDKTEGKFVIYYPSGKIYMISNFFNGKHNGEINYFYENEKPLLKGTLKNSEATGIWEFYDEKGNLKYKDEYNSIKNKFMPEFERNRQKILKKN
;
A
#
# COMPACT_ATOMS: atom_id res chain seq x y z
N MET A 1 -28.00 -4.28 -6.20
CA MET A 1 -27.01 -4.33 -7.29
C MET A 1 -26.17 -3.04 -7.35
N LEU A 2 -26.73 -1.88 -7.13
CA LEU A 2 -26.05 -0.57 -7.21
C LEU A 2 -25.09 -0.27 -6.04
N LYS A 3 -25.35 -0.79 -4.84
CA LYS A 3 -24.42 -0.72 -3.68
C LYS A 3 -23.03 -1.33 -4.00
N LYS A 4 -22.98 -2.31 -4.92
CA LYS A 4 -21.73 -2.94 -5.38
C LYS A 4 -20.98 -2.10 -6.42
N ILE A 5 -21.64 -1.23 -7.19
CA ILE A 5 -21.00 -0.52 -8.32
C ILE A 5 -20.21 0.69 -7.81
N ILE A 6 -20.75 1.49 -6.89
CA ILE A 6 -20.01 2.62 -6.28
C ILE A 6 -18.86 2.08 -5.40
N PHE A 7 -19.11 0.98 -4.69
CA PHE A 7 -18.12 0.27 -3.91
C PHE A 7 -17.05 -0.43 -4.78
N LEU A 8 -17.45 -0.99 -5.94
CA LEU A 8 -16.54 -1.66 -6.90
C LEU A 8 -15.61 -0.66 -7.60
N ILE A 9 -16.04 0.58 -7.81
CA ILE A 9 -15.26 1.66 -8.41
C ILE A 9 -14.07 2.08 -7.54
N MET A 10 -14.21 1.96 -6.23
CA MET A 10 -13.14 2.22 -5.26
C MET A 10 -12.34 0.98 -4.88
N LEU A 11 -13.00 -0.19 -4.84
CA LEU A 11 -12.37 -1.43 -4.39
C LEU A 11 -11.28 -1.92 -5.35
N LEU A 12 -11.40 -1.70 -6.67
CA LEU A 12 -10.42 -2.20 -7.64
C LEU A 12 -9.05 -1.52 -7.51
N GLY A 13 -8.99 -0.21 -7.22
CA GLY A 13 -7.73 0.47 -6.90
C GLY A 13 -7.21 0.11 -5.51
N MET A 14 -8.08 0.04 -4.50
CA MET A 14 -7.70 -0.29 -3.12
C MET A 14 -7.43 -1.78 -2.88
N GLN A 15 -8.09 -2.71 -3.59
CA GLN A 15 -7.84 -4.15 -3.42
C GLN A 15 -6.46 -4.58 -3.92
N LEU A 16 -5.96 -3.98 -5.00
CA LEU A 16 -4.59 -4.25 -5.47
C LEU A 16 -3.54 -3.81 -4.44
N ILE A 17 -3.74 -2.66 -3.80
CA ILE A 17 -2.83 -2.11 -2.80
C ILE A 17 -2.86 -2.93 -1.50
N PHE A 18 -4.04 -3.40 -1.06
CA PHE A 18 -4.15 -4.23 0.14
C PHE A 18 -3.61 -5.65 -0.03
N ALA A 19 -3.67 -6.22 -1.24
CA ALA A 19 -3.04 -7.50 -1.53
C ALA A 19 -1.52 -7.42 -1.31
N ASP A 20 -0.87 -6.44 -1.90
CA ASP A 20 0.59 -6.30 -1.85
C ASP A 20 1.14 -6.11 -0.42
N ILE A 21 0.53 -5.25 0.40
CA ILE A 21 1.00 -5.04 1.78
C ILE A 21 0.73 -6.25 2.69
N ASN A 22 -0.32 -7.03 2.44
CA ASN A 22 -0.58 -8.27 3.17
C ASN A 22 0.42 -9.35 2.76
N ASP A 23 0.78 -9.44 1.48
CA ASP A 23 1.81 -10.34 0.96
C ASP A 23 3.17 -10.04 1.59
N ILE A 24 3.51 -8.75 1.78
CA ILE A 24 4.73 -8.32 2.48
C ILE A 24 4.70 -8.71 3.96
N LYS A 25 3.56 -8.59 4.63
CA LYS A 25 3.40 -9.07 6.02
C LYS A 25 3.59 -10.58 6.13
N GLU A 26 3.03 -11.37 5.22
CA GLU A 26 3.21 -12.83 5.17
C GLU A 26 4.64 -13.22 4.80
N LEU A 27 5.27 -12.54 3.84
CA LEU A 27 6.69 -12.74 3.51
C LEU A 27 7.57 -12.45 4.73
N GLY A 28 7.31 -11.35 5.43
CA GLY A 28 8.00 -10.99 6.66
C GLY A 28 7.86 -12.05 7.75
N LYS A 29 6.67 -12.65 7.92
CA LYS A 29 6.42 -13.73 8.84
C LYS A 29 7.17 -15.00 8.44
N THR A 30 7.15 -15.38 7.16
CA THR A 30 7.89 -16.53 6.63
C THR A 30 9.39 -16.40 6.91
N MET A 31 9.97 -15.21 6.77
CA MET A 31 11.37 -14.94 7.11
C MET A 31 11.63 -15.12 8.63
N ASP A 32 10.69 -14.67 9.47
CA ASP A 32 10.79 -14.86 10.91
C ASP A 32 10.79 -16.35 11.26
N ASP A 33 9.87 -17.13 10.71
CA ASP A 33 9.76 -18.58 10.94
C ASP A 33 11.03 -19.30 10.45
N LEU A 34 11.51 -19.02 9.25
CA LEU A 34 12.74 -19.61 8.70
C LEU A 34 13.96 -19.34 9.56
N SER A 35 14.06 -18.15 10.17
CA SER A 35 15.18 -17.80 11.05
C SER A 35 15.05 -18.38 12.45
N PHE A 36 13.83 -18.64 12.93
CA PHE A 36 13.56 -19.12 14.29
C PHE A 36 13.69 -20.64 14.43
N GLU A 37 13.12 -21.43 13.50
CA GLU A 37 12.96 -22.89 13.66
C GLU A 37 14.24 -23.69 13.78
N LYS A 38 15.39 -23.23 13.28
CA LYS A 38 16.63 -24.03 13.25
C LYS A 38 17.85 -23.44 13.95
N ALA A 39 17.86 -22.14 14.21
CA ALA A 39 18.92 -21.54 15.03
C ALA A 39 18.89 -22.07 16.46
N ALA A 40 17.71 -22.40 16.99
CA ALA A 40 17.53 -23.02 18.29
C ALA A 40 18.14 -24.43 18.40
N VAL A 41 18.34 -25.13 17.27
CA VAL A 41 18.72 -26.56 17.30
C VAL A 41 20.20 -26.83 17.01
N SER A 42 20.89 -26.05 16.15
CA SER A 42 22.28 -26.36 15.78
C SER A 42 23.30 -25.28 16.13
N GLY A 43 23.01 -24.01 15.83
CA GLY A 43 24.00 -22.92 16.02
C GLY A 43 24.09 -22.42 17.47
N SER A 44 22.95 -22.31 18.16
CA SER A 44 22.94 -21.78 19.54
C SER A 44 23.58 -22.75 20.55
N LYS A 45 23.41 -24.07 20.40
CA LYS A 45 24.02 -25.05 21.31
C LYS A 45 25.55 -25.07 21.19
N THR A 46 26.09 -24.90 19.99
CA THR A 46 27.53 -24.88 19.77
C THR A 46 28.15 -23.56 20.23
N ALA A 47 27.52 -22.44 19.92
CA ALA A 47 27.98 -21.11 20.35
C ALA A 47 27.87 -20.96 21.87
N TYR A 48 26.80 -21.45 22.48
CA TYR A 48 26.66 -21.45 23.95
C TYR A 48 27.72 -22.33 24.67
N LYS A 49 28.05 -23.48 24.05
CA LYS A 49 29.08 -24.41 24.57
C LYS A 49 30.48 -23.82 24.49
N LEU A 50 30.73 -22.88 23.57
CA LEU A 50 32.01 -22.19 23.37
C LEU A 50 32.08 -20.83 24.08
N GLY A 51 31.02 -20.41 24.81
CA GLY A 51 30.99 -19.13 25.50
C GLY A 51 30.91 -17.91 24.56
N VAL A 52 30.49 -18.11 23.29
CA VAL A 52 30.41 -17.04 22.29
C VAL A 52 29.06 -16.32 22.44
N ALA A 53 29.10 -15.07 22.88
CA ALA A 53 27.92 -14.24 23.07
C ALA A 53 27.30 -13.75 21.75
N SER A 54 28.08 -13.64 20.67
CA SER A 54 27.66 -13.14 19.36
C SER A 54 28.11 -14.09 18.24
N TYR A 55 27.23 -14.39 17.28
CA TYR A 55 27.52 -15.21 16.10
C TYR A 55 26.60 -14.87 14.93
N THR A 56 27.03 -15.21 13.71
CA THR A 56 26.17 -15.17 12.52
C THR A 56 25.70 -16.58 12.19
N PHE A 57 24.38 -16.75 12.13
CA PHE A 57 23.78 -18.00 11.68
C PHE A 57 23.62 -17.97 10.17
N ASN A 58 24.20 -18.96 9.48
CA ASN A 58 24.11 -19.16 8.04
C ASN A 58 23.35 -20.43 7.75
N ARG A 59 22.39 -20.39 6.83
CA ARG A 59 21.67 -21.54 6.35
C ARG A 59 21.75 -21.59 4.82
N PRO A 60 22.21 -22.69 4.22
CA PRO A 60 22.13 -22.91 2.78
C PRO A 60 20.78 -23.53 2.39
N TYR A 61 20.41 -23.42 1.12
CA TYR A 61 19.45 -24.29 0.45
C TYR A 61 20.01 -25.74 0.39
N LYS A 62 19.16 -26.71 0.05
CA LYS A 62 19.60 -28.10 -0.16
C LYS A 62 20.62 -28.26 -1.29
N SER A 63 20.58 -27.36 -2.26
CA SER A 63 21.48 -27.27 -3.42
C SER A 63 22.84 -26.61 -3.07
N GLY A 64 22.98 -26.02 -1.87
CA GLY A 64 24.23 -25.45 -1.37
C GLY A 64 24.30 -23.93 -1.38
N GLU A 65 23.44 -23.25 -2.16
CA GLU A 65 23.40 -21.79 -2.21
C GLU A 65 22.92 -21.19 -0.89
N LYS A 66 23.42 -20.00 -0.58
CA LYS A 66 23.05 -19.28 0.63
C LYS A 66 21.54 -18.98 0.65
N GLN A 67 20.84 -19.34 1.74
CA GLN A 67 19.43 -19.05 1.95
C GLN A 67 19.23 -17.87 2.90
N LEU A 68 19.99 -17.80 4.00
CA LEU A 68 19.93 -16.69 4.94
C LEU A 68 21.23 -16.51 5.71
N GLU A 69 21.42 -15.29 6.21
CA GLU A 69 22.42 -14.87 7.20
C GLU A 69 21.70 -14.04 8.26
N VAL A 70 21.83 -14.40 9.53
CA VAL A 70 21.19 -13.66 10.64
C VAL A 70 22.17 -13.58 11.80
N GLN A 71 22.35 -12.39 12.33
CA GLN A 71 23.17 -12.13 13.50
C GLN A 71 22.39 -12.44 14.78
N TYR A 72 23.10 -13.05 15.74
CA TYR A 72 22.60 -13.39 17.06
C TYR A 72 23.51 -12.84 18.15
N LEU A 73 22.89 -12.40 19.24
CA LEU A 73 23.57 -12.00 20.48
C LEU A 73 22.82 -12.65 21.66
N ASN A 74 23.53 -13.39 22.49
CA ASN A 74 22.98 -14.09 23.67
C ASN A 74 21.73 -14.95 23.33
N GLY A 75 21.75 -15.62 22.17
CA GLY A 75 20.67 -16.52 21.72
C GLY A 75 19.44 -15.83 21.12
N LYS A 76 19.45 -14.51 20.97
CA LYS A 76 18.43 -13.73 20.30
C LYS A 76 18.93 -13.18 18.98
N ARG A 77 18.03 -13.03 18.00
CA ARG A 77 18.35 -12.28 16.78
C ARG A 77 18.62 -10.82 17.16
N GLU A 78 19.81 -10.35 16.83
CA GLU A 78 20.27 -9.00 17.17
C GLU A 78 21.26 -8.56 16.10
N GLY A 79 20.96 -7.47 15.37
CA GLY A 79 21.78 -6.98 14.27
C GLY A 79 21.26 -7.39 12.91
N GLU A 80 22.13 -7.41 11.90
CA GLU A 80 21.79 -7.56 10.50
C GLU A 80 21.22 -8.96 10.18
N ALA A 81 20.24 -8.98 9.28
CA ALA A 81 19.68 -10.18 8.68
C ALA A 81 19.51 -10.02 7.17
N LYS A 82 19.87 -11.06 6.42
CA LYS A 82 19.76 -11.15 4.97
C LYS A 82 19.14 -12.47 4.58
N PHE A 83 18.21 -12.43 3.62
CA PHE A 83 17.51 -13.59 3.07
C PHE A 83 17.68 -13.60 1.55
N TYR A 84 17.88 -14.75 0.96
CA TYR A 84 18.26 -14.89 -0.44
C TYR A 84 17.33 -15.85 -1.17
N TYR A 85 17.04 -15.56 -2.43
CA TYR A 85 16.51 -16.52 -3.39
C TYR A 85 17.59 -17.55 -3.74
N GLN A 86 17.19 -18.69 -4.32
CA GLN A 86 18.12 -19.74 -4.71
C GLN A 86 19.14 -19.29 -5.79
N ASN A 87 18.79 -18.28 -6.59
CA ASN A 87 19.70 -17.67 -7.56
C ASN A 87 20.72 -16.69 -6.94
N GLY A 88 20.73 -16.53 -5.60
CA GLY A 88 21.63 -15.66 -4.87
C GLY A 88 21.16 -14.20 -4.73
N THR A 89 20.06 -13.82 -5.36
CA THR A 89 19.47 -12.47 -5.22
C THR A 89 18.85 -12.31 -3.83
N LEU A 90 18.92 -11.11 -3.24
CA LEU A 90 18.25 -10.83 -1.97
C LEU A 90 16.72 -10.91 -2.11
N ILE A 91 16.08 -11.61 -1.19
CA ILE A 91 14.64 -11.51 -0.92
C ILE A 91 14.37 -10.29 -0.05
N GLY A 92 15.22 -10.09 0.99
CA GLY A 92 15.11 -8.97 1.91
C GLY A 92 16.26 -8.88 2.86
N LYS A 93 16.43 -7.69 3.45
CA LYS A 93 17.43 -7.38 4.45
C LYS A 93 16.92 -6.34 5.44
N GLY A 94 17.47 -6.36 6.64
CA GLY A 94 17.16 -5.40 7.69
C GLY A 94 17.84 -5.77 8.99
N ASN A 95 17.33 -5.26 10.08
CA ASN A 95 17.91 -5.54 11.41
C ASN A 95 16.86 -6.14 12.34
N TYR A 96 17.34 -7.01 13.22
CA TYR A 96 16.61 -7.47 14.40
C TYR A 96 17.14 -6.80 15.65
N LYS A 97 16.22 -6.59 16.60
CA LYS A 97 16.52 -6.19 17.98
C LYS A 97 15.67 -7.02 18.92
N ASN A 98 16.32 -7.79 19.81
CA ASN A 98 15.62 -8.69 20.73
C ASN A 98 14.59 -9.59 20.03
N ASP A 99 14.97 -10.29 18.95
CA ASP A 99 14.14 -11.18 18.14
C ASP A 99 13.02 -10.49 17.32
N LYS A 100 12.94 -9.17 17.32
CA LYS A 100 11.92 -8.40 16.59
C LYS A 100 12.57 -7.59 15.49
N LYS A 101 11.91 -7.47 14.34
CA LYS A 101 12.34 -6.52 13.30
C LYS A 101 12.37 -5.11 13.87
N ASP A 102 13.45 -4.37 13.57
CA ASP A 102 13.66 -3.00 14.04
C ASP A 102 14.40 -2.19 12.98
N GLY A 103 13.99 -0.94 12.76
CA GLY A 103 14.55 -0.08 11.71
C GLY A 103 14.07 -0.44 10.31
N LEU A 104 14.83 0.00 9.30
CA LEU A 104 14.51 -0.17 7.90
C LEU A 104 14.69 -1.62 7.45
N TRP A 105 13.68 -2.14 6.78
CA TRP A 105 13.69 -3.39 6.03
C TRP A 105 13.41 -3.13 4.57
N GLU A 106 14.18 -3.76 3.69
CA GLU A 106 14.02 -3.70 2.24
C GLU A 106 13.71 -5.09 1.69
N PHE A 107 12.78 -5.18 0.74
CA PHE A 107 12.39 -6.43 0.10
C PHE A 107 12.51 -6.30 -1.42
N PHE A 108 12.85 -7.41 -2.08
CA PHE A 108 13.21 -7.42 -3.49
C PHE A 108 12.56 -8.60 -4.23
N THR A 109 12.36 -8.46 -5.52
CA THR A 109 11.99 -9.54 -6.43
C THR A 109 13.19 -10.44 -6.71
N ASN A 110 12.94 -11.60 -7.33
CA ASN A 110 14.00 -12.57 -7.70
C ASN A 110 14.96 -12.05 -8.79
N ASN A 111 14.63 -10.97 -9.48
CA ASN A 111 15.52 -10.27 -10.43
C ASN A 111 16.19 -9.03 -9.82
N GLY A 112 16.00 -8.79 -8.51
CA GLY A 112 16.66 -7.73 -7.75
C GLY A 112 15.94 -6.38 -7.76
N GLY A 113 14.77 -6.28 -8.38
CA GLY A 113 13.95 -5.07 -8.30
C GLY A 113 13.42 -4.85 -6.87
N LYS A 114 13.48 -3.63 -6.35
CA LYS A 114 12.93 -3.31 -5.04
C LYS A 114 11.40 -3.35 -5.08
N ILE A 115 10.78 -4.03 -4.11
CA ILE A 115 9.32 -4.14 -3.97
C ILE A 115 8.83 -3.14 -2.94
N VAL A 116 9.48 -3.10 -1.77
CA VAL A 116 9.04 -2.28 -0.65
C VAL A 116 10.17 -1.96 0.32
N GLU A 117 10.09 -0.79 0.92
CA GLU A 117 10.82 -0.36 2.11
C GLU A 117 9.85 -0.19 3.26
N VAL A 118 10.16 -0.78 4.41
CA VAL A 118 9.29 -0.76 5.59
C VAL A 118 10.11 -0.38 6.82
N ASN A 119 9.66 0.61 7.55
CA ASN A 119 10.20 0.88 8.87
C ASN A 119 9.48 0.05 9.92
N TYR A 120 10.25 -0.68 10.73
CA TYR A 120 9.74 -1.48 11.84
C TYR A 120 10.21 -0.92 13.18
N LYS A 121 9.35 -1.07 14.18
CA LYS A 121 9.69 -0.87 15.59
C LYS A 121 9.06 -1.98 16.41
N ASN A 122 9.90 -2.71 17.14
CA ASN A 122 9.45 -3.86 17.94
C ASN A 122 8.63 -4.90 17.15
N GLY A 123 8.93 -5.10 15.85
CA GLY A 123 8.27 -6.06 14.97
C GLY A 123 6.96 -5.58 14.34
N LEU A 124 6.54 -4.34 14.58
CA LEU A 124 5.38 -3.72 13.97
C LEU A 124 5.82 -2.65 12.95
N PHE A 125 5.02 -2.41 11.92
CA PHE A 125 5.22 -1.26 11.03
C PHE A 125 5.11 0.02 11.86
N ASP A 126 6.15 0.87 11.81
CA ASP A 126 6.20 2.12 12.57
C ASP A 126 7.10 3.11 11.81
N GLY A 127 6.49 4.08 11.15
CA GLY A 127 7.12 5.00 10.23
C GLY A 127 6.67 4.82 8.80
N VAL A 128 7.49 5.29 7.85
CA VAL A 128 7.19 5.28 6.42
C VAL A 128 7.30 3.87 5.85
N VAL A 129 6.32 3.51 5.02
CA VAL A 129 6.33 2.36 4.12
C VAL A 129 6.27 2.89 2.70
N THR A 130 7.22 2.47 1.85
CA THR A 130 7.23 2.84 0.42
C THR A 130 7.19 1.58 -0.43
N GLU A 131 6.15 1.43 -1.22
CA GLU A 131 5.99 0.39 -2.23
C GLU A 131 6.48 0.91 -3.58
N TYR A 132 7.02 0.04 -4.42
CA TYR A 132 7.66 0.43 -5.67
C TYR A 132 7.06 -0.30 -6.87
N PHE A 133 6.93 0.40 -7.98
CA PHE A 133 6.71 -0.21 -9.29
C PHE A 133 7.94 -0.99 -9.76
N GLU A 134 7.76 -1.87 -10.75
CA GLU A 134 8.85 -2.63 -11.38
C GLU A 134 9.94 -1.74 -12.00
N ASN A 135 9.59 -0.51 -12.40
CA ASN A 135 10.56 0.48 -12.91
C ASN A 135 11.37 1.19 -11.82
N GLY A 136 11.16 0.84 -10.53
CA GLY A 136 11.85 1.40 -9.37
C GLY A 136 11.30 2.74 -8.87
N GLN A 137 10.25 3.27 -9.47
CA GLN A 137 9.57 4.46 -8.95
C GLN A 137 8.61 4.08 -7.81
N ALA A 138 8.40 5.00 -6.88
CA ALA A 138 7.43 4.80 -5.81
C ALA A 138 6.01 4.64 -6.40
N ASP A 139 5.31 3.61 -5.96
CA ASP A 139 3.89 3.38 -6.20
C ASP A 139 3.06 4.01 -5.09
N THR A 140 3.32 3.59 -3.85
CA THR A 140 2.58 4.07 -2.68
C THR A 140 3.56 4.47 -1.57
N VAL A 141 3.30 5.60 -0.93
CA VAL A 141 3.99 6.05 0.28
C VAL A 141 2.97 6.24 1.37
N SER A 142 3.07 5.45 2.43
CA SER A 142 2.15 5.45 3.58
C SER A 142 2.91 5.63 4.88
N ASN A 143 2.23 6.13 5.91
CA ASN A 143 2.76 6.20 7.26
C ASN A 143 2.03 5.19 8.16
N TYR A 144 2.78 4.58 9.07
CA TYR A 144 2.28 3.62 10.05
C TYR A 144 2.71 3.99 11.45
N VAL A 145 1.84 3.74 12.42
CA VAL A 145 2.11 3.84 13.86
C VAL A 145 1.62 2.55 14.52
N GLN A 146 2.54 1.82 15.15
CA GLN A 146 2.24 0.56 15.83
C GLN A 146 1.43 -0.44 14.97
N GLY A 147 1.80 -0.58 13.70
CA GLY A 147 1.20 -1.52 12.76
C GLY A 147 -0.08 -1.05 12.08
N LYS A 148 -0.58 0.14 12.38
CA LYS A 148 -1.76 0.75 11.77
C LYS A 148 -1.38 1.90 10.87
N LYS A 149 -2.08 2.02 9.75
CA LYS A 149 -1.92 3.15 8.83
C LYS A 149 -2.41 4.44 9.52
N GLU A 150 -1.54 5.45 9.57
CA GLU A 150 -1.77 6.69 10.29
C GLU A 150 -1.12 7.87 9.53
N GLY A 151 -1.87 8.94 9.28
CA GLY A 151 -1.37 10.11 8.55
C GLY A 151 -1.57 10.02 7.06
N GLU A 152 -0.79 10.80 6.30
CA GLU A 152 -0.93 10.94 4.85
C GLU A 152 -0.47 9.68 4.10
N GLU A 153 -1.25 9.28 3.09
CA GLU A 153 -0.87 8.32 2.05
C GLU A 153 -0.89 9.01 0.70
N LYS A 154 0.15 8.77 -0.08
CA LYS A 154 0.27 9.18 -1.48
C LYS A 154 0.42 7.97 -2.37
N GLN A 155 -0.34 7.95 -3.47
CA GLN A 155 -0.19 6.98 -4.55
C GLN A 155 0.28 7.72 -5.80
N TYR A 156 1.08 7.04 -6.60
CA TYR A 156 1.66 7.62 -7.80
C TYR A 156 1.30 6.79 -9.02
N TYR A 157 1.26 7.42 -10.17
CA TYR A 157 1.30 6.74 -11.46
C TYR A 157 2.71 6.19 -11.71
N MET A 158 2.84 5.17 -12.57
CA MET A 158 4.14 4.63 -13.00
C MET A 158 5.06 5.70 -13.63
N SER A 159 4.51 6.83 -14.05
CA SER A 159 5.26 8.02 -14.50
C SER A 159 5.86 8.85 -13.35
N GLY A 160 5.61 8.50 -12.08
CA GLY A 160 6.03 9.24 -10.90
C GLY A 160 5.13 10.43 -10.54
N LYS A 161 4.09 10.72 -11.32
CA LYS A 161 3.13 11.77 -11.00
C LYS A 161 2.15 11.31 -9.93
N LEU A 162 1.72 12.22 -9.07
CA LEU A 162 0.74 11.94 -8.01
C LEU A 162 -0.59 11.47 -8.62
N GLN A 163 -1.08 10.31 -8.18
CA GLN A 163 -2.35 9.72 -8.56
C GLN A 163 -3.44 10.02 -7.52
N SER A 164 -3.12 9.85 -6.24
CA SER A 164 -4.06 10.18 -5.16
C SER A 164 -3.34 10.59 -3.88
N VAL A 165 -4.05 11.32 -3.04
CA VAL A 165 -3.62 11.66 -1.69
C VAL A 165 -4.81 11.68 -0.75
N GLY A 166 -4.62 11.12 0.44
CA GLY A 166 -5.61 11.09 1.51
C GLY A 166 -4.96 10.91 2.87
N THR A 167 -5.75 11.04 3.90
CA THR A 167 -5.31 10.84 5.29
C THR A 167 -5.96 9.59 5.86
N PHE A 168 -5.21 8.85 6.67
CA PHE A 168 -5.68 7.67 7.38
C PHE A 168 -5.57 7.89 8.89
N VAL A 169 -6.55 7.36 9.62
CA VAL A 169 -6.58 7.29 11.08
C VAL A 169 -6.99 5.88 11.48
N ASN A 170 -6.11 5.16 12.16
CA ASN A 170 -6.35 3.76 12.55
C ASN A 170 -6.82 2.87 11.37
N ASP A 171 -6.08 2.85 10.26
CA ASP A 171 -6.37 2.10 9.02
C ASP A 171 -7.59 2.58 8.23
N LYS A 172 -8.26 3.65 8.63
CA LYS A 172 -9.47 4.17 7.98
C LYS A 172 -9.20 5.52 7.34
N THR A 173 -9.67 5.69 6.11
CA THR A 173 -9.60 6.98 5.42
C THR A 173 -10.41 8.02 6.20
N GLU A 174 -9.84 9.21 6.38
CA GLU A 174 -10.42 10.32 7.13
C GLU A 174 -10.19 11.66 6.42
N GLY A 175 -11.19 12.53 6.41
CA GLY A 175 -11.10 13.87 5.84
C GLY A 175 -11.03 13.86 4.31
N LYS A 176 -10.32 14.84 3.74
CA LYS A 176 -10.26 15.09 2.30
C LYS A 176 -9.42 14.01 1.59
N PHE A 177 -9.96 13.49 0.48
CA PHE A 177 -9.29 12.58 -0.44
C PHE A 177 -9.32 13.15 -1.85
N VAL A 178 -8.19 13.16 -2.54
CA VAL A 178 -8.06 13.73 -3.89
C VAL A 178 -7.47 12.69 -4.83
N ILE A 179 -8.06 12.58 -6.03
CA ILE A 179 -7.52 11.80 -7.15
C ILE A 179 -7.19 12.76 -8.28
N TYR A 180 -6.07 12.49 -8.95
CA TYR A 180 -5.58 13.28 -10.07
C TYR A 180 -5.61 12.49 -11.37
N TYR A 181 -5.71 13.19 -12.49
CA TYR A 181 -5.39 12.67 -13.81
C TYR A 181 -3.87 12.44 -13.97
N PRO A 182 -3.42 11.59 -14.91
CA PRO A 182 -2.00 11.50 -15.26
C PRO A 182 -1.36 12.83 -15.73
N SER A 183 -2.17 13.79 -16.16
CA SER A 183 -1.73 15.16 -16.45
C SER A 183 -1.36 15.96 -15.18
N GLY A 184 -1.81 15.50 -13.99
CA GLY A 184 -1.65 16.19 -12.71
C GLY A 184 -2.83 17.08 -12.34
N LYS A 185 -3.86 17.18 -13.19
CA LYS A 185 -5.08 17.91 -12.89
C LYS A 185 -6.00 17.09 -11.99
N ILE A 186 -6.83 17.75 -11.20
CA ILE A 186 -7.75 17.07 -10.27
C ILE A 186 -8.85 16.36 -11.07
N TYR A 187 -9.05 15.06 -10.77
CA TYR A 187 -10.17 14.27 -11.24
C TYR A 187 -11.31 14.23 -10.23
N MET A 188 -11.00 14.00 -8.94
CA MET A 188 -12.01 13.86 -7.89
C MET A 188 -11.53 14.48 -6.58
N ILE A 189 -12.47 15.12 -5.89
CA ILE A 189 -12.34 15.49 -4.49
C ILE A 189 -13.50 14.89 -3.74
N SER A 190 -13.25 14.23 -2.62
CA SER A 190 -14.26 13.67 -1.75
C SER A 190 -13.85 13.79 -0.29
N ASN A 191 -14.81 13.68 0.62
CA ASN A 191 -14.57 13.64 2.05
C ASN A 191 -14.94 12.27 2.61
N PHE A 192 -14.13 11.81 3.58
CA PHE A 192 -14.31 10.55 4.29
C PHE A 192 -14.50 10.80 5.78
N PHE A 193 -15.28 9.93 6.38
CA PHE A 193 -15.40 9.81 7.83
C PHE A 193 -15.45 8.33 8.20
N ASN A 194 -14.50 7.90 9.02
CA ASN A 194 -14.39 6.52 9.50
C ASN A 194 -14.36 5.48 8.35
N GLY A 195 -13.62 5.77 7.26
CA GLY A 195 -13.46 4.91 6.08
C GLY A 195 -14.62 4.90 5.10
N LYS A 196 -15.62 5.76 5.28
CA LYS A 196 -16.77 5.88 4.38
C LYS A 196 -16.83 7.29 3.79
N HIS A 197 -17.21 7.40 2.51
CA HIS A 197 -17.51 8.71 1.94
C HIS A 197 -18.62 9.39 2.72
N ASN A 198 -18.37 10.61 3.14
CA ASN A 198 -19.32 11.39 3.91
C ASN A 198 -19.13 12.88 3.63
N GLY A 199 -20.11 13.50 2.99
CA GLY A 199 -20.06 14.88 2.55
C GLY A 199 -20.04 15.02 1.04
N GLU A 200 -19.59 16.15 0.54
CA GLU A 200 -19.52 16.46 -0.87
C GLU A 200 -18.53 15.57 -1.62
N ILE A 201 -18.92 15.21 -2.86
CA ILE A 201 -18.05 14.61 -3.85
C ILE A 201 -18.13 15.39 -5.14
N ASN A 202 -16.96 15.75 -5.68
CA ASN A 202 -16.84 16.54 -6.89
C ASN A 202 -15.91 15.83 -7.86
N TYR A 203 -16.37 15.59 -9.07
CA TYR A 203 -15.57 15.09 -10.20
C TYR A 203 -15.37 16.20 -11.21
N PHE A 204 -14.23 16.19 -11.88
CA PHE A 204 -13.85 17.18 -12.86
C PHE A 204 -13.43 16.53 -14.17
N TYR A 205 -13.67 17.21 -15.27
CA TYR A 205 -13.03 16.91 -16.54
C TYR A 205 -11.54 17.31 -16.50
N GLU A 206 -10.75 16.78 -17.44
CA GLU A 206 -9.31 17.12 -17.53
C GLU A 206 -9.05 18.60 -17.88
N ASN A 207 -10.07 19.32 -18.41
CA ASN A 207 -10.06 20.78 -18.60
C ASN A 207 -10.47 21.57 -17.33
N GLU A 208 -10.53 20.90 -16.15
CA GLU A 208 -10.84 21.45 -14.84
C GLU A 208 -12.29 21.92 -14.65
N LYS A 209 -13.15 21.75 -15.66
CA LYS A 209 -14.58 22.03 -15.49
C LYS A 209 -15.28 20.93 -14.70
N PRO A 210 -16.34 21.24 -13.96
CA PRO A 210 -17.08 20.23 -13.22
C PRO A 210 -17.63 19.16 -14.17
N LEU A 211 -17.60 17.90 -13.76
CA LEU A 211 -18.24 16.76 -14.43
C LEU A 211 -19.48 16.31 -13.64
N LEU A 212 -19.31 16.08 -12.35
CA LEU A 212 -20.38 15.58 -11.48
C LEU A 212 -20.18 16.14 -10.07
N LYS A 213 -21.24 16.63 -9.45
CA LYS A 213 -21.27 17.06 -8.07
C LYS A 213 -22.43 16.40 -7.34
N GLY A 214 -22.20 16.05 -6.08
CA GLY A 214 -23.24 15.47 -5.24
C GLY A 214 -22.81 15.32 -3.81
N THR A 215 -23.63 14.63 -3.03
CA THR A 215 -23.38 14.37 -1.62
C THR A 215 -23.50 12.88 -1.34
N LEU A 216 -22.56 12.35 -0.59
CA LEU A 216 -22.59 10.98 -0.08
C LEU A 216 -22.76 11.01 1.45
N LYS A 217 -23.56 10.10 1.98
CA LYS A 217 -23.68 9.83 3.42
C LYS A 217 -23.46 8.34 3.64
N ASN A 218 -22.44 8.01 4.43
CA ASN A 218 -22.01 6.61 4.63
C ASN A 218 -21.79 5.84 3.31
N SER A 219 -21.24 6.51 2.28
CA SER A 219 -21.04 5.99 0.91
C SER A 219 -22.33 5.75 0.11
N GLU A 220 -23.47 6.26 0.55
CA GLU A 220 -24.73 6.24 -0.22
C GLU A 220 -25.03 7.64 -0.78
N ALA A 221 -25.42 7.69 -2.06
CA ALA A 221 -25.77 8.94 -2.71
C ALA A 221 -27.06 9.53 -2.11
N THR A 222 -27.02 10.81 -1.76
CA THR A 222 -28.13 11.55 -1.14
C THR A 222 -28.31 12.91 -1.79
N GLY A 223 -29.52 13.48 -1.67
CA GLY A 223 -29.82 14.84 -2.13
C GLY A 223 -29.70 15.01 -3.64
N ILE A 224 -29.52 16.26 -4.02
CA ILE A 224 -29.47 16.68 -5.43
C ILE A 224 -28.07 16.47 -5.98
N TRP A 225 -28.00 15.90 -7.19
CA TRP A 225 -26.79 15.70 -7.96
C TRP A 225 -26.84 16.53 -9.24
N GLU A 226 -25.68 17.03 -9.65
CA GLU A 226 -25.53 17.89 -10.82
C GLU A 226 -24.51 17.25 -11.77
N PHE A 227 -24.89 17.05 -13.01
CA PHE A 227 -24.03 16.55 -14.08
C PHE A 227 -23.85 17.63 -15.15
N TYR A 228 -22.62 17.84 -15.57
CA TYR A 228 -22.21 18.87 -16.51
C TYR A 228 -21.56 18.25 -17.75
N ASP A 229 -21.62 18.95 -18.89
CA ASP A 229 -20.86 18.61 -20.09
C ASP A 229 -19.41 19.15 -20.04
N GLU A 230 -18.58 18.74 -21.00
CA GLU A 230 -17.18 19.20 -21.07
C GLU A 230 -17.02 20.73 -21.30
N LYS A 231 -18.08 21.41 -21.71
CA LYS A 231 -18.12 22.89 -21.82
C LYS A 231 -18.45 23.56 -20.49
N GLY A 232 -18.88 22.78 -19.49
CA GLY A 232 -19.29 23.25 -18.16
C GLY A 232 -20.75 23.64 -18.08
N ASN A 233 -21.60 23.28 -19.06
CA ASN A 233 -23.02 23.52 -19.03
C ASN A 233 -23.71 22.44 -18.20
N LEU A 234 -24.61 22.83 -17.30
CA LEU A 234 -25.44 21.92 -16.52
C LEU A 234 -26.40 21.15 -17.46
N LYS A 235 -26.30 19.81 -17.43
CA LYS A 235 -27.15 18.90 -18.22
C LYS A 235 -28.28 18.29 -17.44
N TYR A 236 -27.99 17.85 -16.22
CA TYR A 236 -28.95 17.18 -15.35
C TYR A 236 -28.76 17.67 -13.91
N LYS A 237 -29.89 17.93 -13.25
CA LYS A 237 -29.94 18.30 -11.84
C LYS A 237 -31.20 17.71 -11.24
N ASP A 238 -31.02 16.68 -10.38
CA ASP A 238 -32.12 16.00 -9.70
C ASP A 238 -31.54 15.04 -8.64
N GLU A 239 -32.41 14.31 -7.96
CA GLU A 239 -31.96 13.21 -7.11
C GLU A 239 -31.15 12.17 -7.90
N TYR A 240 -30.10 11.62 -7.28
CA TYR A 240 -29.18 10.68 -7.93
C TYR A 240 -29.88 9.56 -8.69
N ASN A 241 -30.88 8.92 -8.05
CA ASN A 241 -31.63 7.81 -8.66
C ASN A 241 -32.41 8.18 -9.90
N SER A 242 -32.83 9.43 -10.01
CA SER A 242 -33.59 9.96 -11.16
C SER A 242 -32.71 10.20 -12.39
N ILE A 243 -31.43 10.57 -12.18
CA ILE A 243 -30.55 10.98 -13.28
C ILE A 243 -29.41 10.04 -13.58
N LYS A 244 -29.05 9.10 -12.68
CA LYS A 244 -27.87 8.23 -12.82
C LYS A 244 -27.78 7.51 -14.17
N ASN A 245 -28.88 6.96 -14.67
CA ASN A 245 -28.89 6.24 -15.95
C ASN A 245 -28.64 7.15 -17.16
N LYS A 246 -28.88 8.45 -17.01
CA LYS A 246 -28.70 9.45 -18.07
C LYS A 246 -27.22 9.85 -18.22
N PHE A 247 -26.48 9.96 -17.13
CA PHE A 247 -25.10 10.43 -17.15
C PHE A 247 -24.04 9.31 -17.03
N MET A 248 -24.39 8.13 -16.47
CA MET A 248 -23.42 7.05 -16.24
C MET A 248 -22.60 6.64 -17.47
N PRO A 249 -23.15 6.54 -18.69
CA PRO A 249 -22.34 6.18 -19.85
C PRO A 249 -21.22 7.19 -20.15
N GLU A 250 -21.48 8.48 -19.95
CA GLU A 250 -20.48 9.55 -20.16
C GLU A 250 -19.47 9.59 -19.00
N PHE A 251 -19.94 9.42 -17.77
CA PHE A 251 -19.10 9.32 -16.58
C PHE A 251 -18.11 8.16 -16.70
N GLU A 252 -18.55 6.96 -17.08
CA GLU A 252 -17.70 5.78 -17.26
C GLU A 252 -16.68 5.97 -18.39
N ARG A 253 -17.04 6.62 -19.50
CA ARG A 253 -16.06 6.96 -20.56
C ARG A 253 -14.93 7.84 -20.04
N ASN A 254 -15.23 8.84 -19.21
CA ASN A 254 -14.21 9.70 -18.62
C ASN A 254 -13.34 8.95 -17.60
N ARG A 255 -13.95 8.09 -16.79
CA ARG A 255 -13.23 7.23 -15.85
C ARG A 255 -12.25 6.29 -16.55
N GLN A 256 -12.64 5.69 -17.70
CA GLN A 256 -11.76 4.82 -18.49
C GLN A 256 -10.51 5.54 -19.03
N LYS A 257 -10.56 6.85 -19.23
CA LYS A 257 -9.39 7.65 -19.63
C LYS A 257 -8.29 7.64 -18.54
N ILE A 258 -8.67 7.52 -17.28
CA ILE A 258 -7.73 7.44 -16.14
C ILE A 258 -7.13 6.04 -16.04
N LEU A 259 -7.96 5.00 -16.17
CA LEU A 259 -7.55 3.60 -16.01
C LEU A 259 -6.65 3.10 -17.16
N LYS A 260 -6.80 3.65 -18.38
CA LYS A 260 -6.03 3.23 -19.58
C LYS A 260 -4.66 3.90 -19.71
N LYS A 261 -4.34 4.86 -18.86
CA LYS A 261 -3.07 5.61 -18.90
C LYS A 261 -2.05 5.13 -17.85
N ASN A 262 -2.33 3.98 -17.21
CA ASN A 262 -1.42 3.30 -16.29
C ASN A 262 -0.59 2.24 -17.02
#